data_97add77b3d3abdfd1c99571bee878b94
#
_entry.id   97add77b3d3abdfd1c99571bee878b94
#
_cell.length_a   1.000
_cell.length_b   1.000
_cell.length_c   1.000
_cell.angle_alpha   90.00
_cell.angle_beta   90.00
_cell.angle_gamma   90.00
#
_symmetry.space_group_name_H-M   'P 1'
#
loop_
_entity.id
_entity.type
_entity.pdbx_description
1 polymer ?
#
loop_
_entity_poly.entity_id
_entity_poly.type
_entity_poly.pdbx_seq_one_letter_code
_entity_poly.pdbx_strand_id
1 'polypeptide(L)'
;MVRWFFCVGCAAILCTGCDVLDIKGMFVPTSDMVNTRFEESMELTEGKAIAHIEAEESYLLYVCADTHIDDSYNNLREFTTRMRNNPEAPFGIMLGDCIDRRNVLPRYLEGIEHDAESQPYNTPIFSVLGNHDLFFSGWENFVELIGPSVYWFEVEYGSGRDLYITLDSASGTLDKQQMEWLEEFLTTERAKYRHCIVLKHTNLFYPDNSQHTSGNMTLEESAVIFELFSKHNVTLCLQGHDHTREDLTFGGVRYTIVGTIREEAEQPEYLVISVSDSGVEYEWNYL
;
A
#
# COMPACT_ATOMS: atom_id res chain seq x y z
N MET A 1 -5.66 48.35 47.81
CA MET A 1 -6.50 47.59 46.88
C MET A 1 -5.86 47.73 45.51
N VAL A 2 -5.03 46.77 45.12
CA VAL A 2 -4.32 46.76 43.83
C VAL A 2 -5.00 45.76 42.94
N ARG A 3 -5.64 46.22 41.85
CA ARG A 3 -6.27 45.40 40.85
C ARG A 3 -5.19 44.98 39.81
N TRP A 4 -4.92 43.70 39.73
CA TRP A 4 -4.16 43.11 38.64
C TRP A 4 -5.05 42.93 37.42
N PHE A 5 -4.73 43.59 36.31
CA PHE A 5 -5.27 43.30 34.98
C PHE A 5 -4.36 42.26 34.32
N PHE A 6 -4.89 41.07 34.15
CA PHE A 6 -4.28 40.12 33.24
C PHE A 6 -4.68 40.49 31.80
N CYS A 7 -3.76 41.04 31.06
CA CYS A 7 -3.86 41.11 29.59
C CYS A 7 -3.59 39.74 29.04
N VAL A 8 -4.64 39.03 28.61
CA VAL A 8 -4.53 37.88 27.72
C VAL A 8 -4.30 38.46 26.34
N GLY A 9 -3.04 38.54 25.93
CA GLY A 9 -2.68 38.85 24.56
C GLY A 9 -2.96 37.60 23.70
N CYS A 10 -4.10 37.54 23.04
CA CYS A 10 -4.30 36.65 21.89
C CYS A 10 -3.40 37.13 20.77
N ALA A 11 -2.24 36.52 20.63
CA ALA A 11 -1.48 36.62 19.41
C ALA A 11 -2.21 35.80 18.35
N ALA A 12 -3.07 36.45 17.57
CA ALA A 12 -3.55 35.91 16.31
C ALA A 12 -2.36 35.87 15.35
N ILE A 13 -1.69 34.72 15.33
CA ILE A 13 -0.73 34.41 14.26
C ILE A 13 -1.59 34.17 13.02
N LEU A 14 -1.66 35.16 12.16
CA LEU A 14 -2.17 35.01 10.80
C LEU A 14 -1.17 34.15 10.03
N CYS A 15 -1.36 32.85 10.06
CA CYS A 15 -0.68 31.91 9.17
C CYS A 15 -1.31 32.00 7.80
N THR A 16 -0.91 32.97 7.00
CA THR A 16 -1.03 32.92 5.55
C THR A 16 0.16 32.14 5.03
N GLY A 17 -0.03 30.84 4.81
CA GLY A 17 1.01 29.98 4.24
C GLY A 17 1.25 28.70 5.02
N CYS A 18 0.22 28.03 5.49
CA CYS A 18 0.33 26.73 6.17
C CYS A 18 -0.64 25.71 5.56
N ASP A 19 -0.43 25.37 4.29
CA ASP A 19 -0.89 24.08 3.77
C ASP A 19 0.00 22.92 4.25
N VAL A 20 0.93 23.17 5.17
CA VAL A 20 1.96 22.23 5.61
C VAL A 20 1.68 21.60 6.99
N LEU A 21 0.70 22.08 7.75
CA LEU A 21 0.36 21.54 9.06
C LEU A 21 -1.16 21.37 9.18
N ASP A 22 -1.64 20.18 8.93
CA ASP A 22 -2.99 19.77 9.28
C ASP A 22 -3.08 19.45 10.77
N ILE A 23 -3.33 20.49 11.58
CA ILE A 23 -3.51 20.35 13.03
C ILE A 23 -4.72 19.46 13.33
N LYS A 24 -5.71 19.39 12.44
CA LYS A 24 -6.89 18.55 12.62
C LYS A 24 -6.55 17.07 12.43
N GLY A 25 -5.73 16.73 11.42
CA GLY A 25 -5.22 15.37 11.18
C GLY A 25 -4.33 14.84 12.31
N MET A 26 -3.68 15.73 13.09
CA MET A 26 -2.90 15.33 14.27
C MET A 26 -3.76 14.93 15.48
N PHE A 27 -5.03 15.27 15.53
CA PHE A 27 -5.92 15.04 16.66
C PHE A 27 -7.11 14.12 16.37
N VAL A 28 -7.30 13.72 15.11
CA VAL A 28 -8.35 12.75 14.75
C VAL A 28 -7.78 11.35 14.96
N PRO A 29 -8.45 10.49 15.75
CA PRO A 29 -8.06 9.10 15.87
C PRO A 29 -8.05 8.45 14.47
N THR A 30 -6.91 7.97 14.02
CA THR A 30 -6.75 7.38 12.68
C THR A 30 -7.60 6.12 12.51
N SER A 31 -7.91 5.41 13.60
CA SER A 31 -8.78 4.23 13.59
C SER A 31 -10.20 4.54 13.12
N ASP A 32 -10.80 5.66 13.56
CA ASP A 32 -12.17 6.01 13.18
C ASP A 32 -12.31 6.28 11.68
N MET A 33 -11.21 6.60 10.99
CA MET A 33 -11.20 6.86 9.56
C MET A 33 -11.09 5.58 8.72
N VAL A 34 -10.61 4.48 9.26
CA VAL A 34 -10.42 3.22 8.50
C VAL A 34 -11.75 2.70 7.98
N ASN A 35 -12.77 2.61 8.83
CA ASN A 35 -14.10 2.18 8.39
C ASN A 35 -14.70 3.12 7.33
N THR A 36 -14.49 4.43 7.46
CA THR A 36 -14.95 5.40 6.44
C THR A 36 -14.25 5.17 5.11
N ARG A 37 -12.92 5.02 5.11
CA ARG A 37 -12.17 4.72 3.88
C ARG A 37 -12.55 3.37 3.27
N PHE A 38 -12.85 2.39 4.11
CA PHE A 38 -13.37 1.10 3.67
C PHE A 38 -14.74 1.25 2.99
N GLU A 39 -15.68 1.96 3.61
CA GLU A 39 -17.02 2.20 3.05
C GLU A 39 -16.92 2.94 1.70
N GLU A 40 -16.14 4.01 1.63
CA GLU A 40 -15.91 4.75 0.38
C GLU A 40 -15.25 3.86 -0.69
N SER A 41 -14.30 2.99 -0.32
CA SER A 41 -13.67 2.04 -1.23
C SER A 41 -14.67 1.03 -1.78
N MET A 42 -15.56 0.50 -0.94
CA MET A 42 -16.61 -0.42 -1.37
C MET A 42 -17.66 0.25 -2.27
N GLU A 43 -17.98 1.52 -2.02
CA GLU A 43 -18.87 2.29 -2.90
C GLU A 43 -18.22 2.52 -4.27
N LEU A 44 -16.94 2.91 -4.33
CA LEU A 44 -16.20 3.15 -5.57
C LEU A 44 -16.06 1.89 -6.42
N THR A 45 -15.84 0.75 -5.78
CA THR A 45 -15.68 -0.52 -6.49
C THR A 45 -17.03 -1.22 -6.78
N GLU A 46 -18.12 -0.70 -6.24
CA GLU A 46 -19.43 -1.39 -6.21
C GLU A 46 -19.34 -2.82 -5.64
N GLY A 47 -18.37 -3.09 -4.79
CA GLY A 47 -18.09 -4.43 -4.29
C GLY A 47 -17.69 -5.45 -5.38
N LYS A 48 -17.00 -5.01 -6.43
CA LYS A 48 -16.54 -5.83 -7.57
C LYS A 48 -15.02 -5.75 -7.72
N ALA A 49 -14.44 -6.71 -8.45
CA ALA A 49 -13.04 -6.59 -8.89
C ALA A 49 -12.84 -5.32 -9.72
N ILE A 50 -11.78 -4.56 -9.41
CA ILE A 50 -11.50 -3.32 -10.14
C ILE A 50 -10.84 -3.55 -11.49
N ALA A 51 -10.23 -4.72 -11.69
CA ALA A 51 -9.58 -5.09 -12.94
C ALA A 51 -9.58 -6.60 -13.15
N HIS A 52 -9.56 -6.98 -14.43
CA HIS A 52 -9.28 -8.33 -14.91
C HIS A 52 -8.07 -8.22 -15.84
N ILE A 53 -6.95 -8.77 -15.43
CA ILE A 53 -5.68 -8.72 -16.16
C ILE A 53 -5.50 -10.05 -16.89
N GLU A 54 -5.30 -10.01 -18.19
CA GLU A 54 -4.93 -11.20 -18.96
C GLU A 54 -3.42 -11.43 -18.85
N ALA A 55 -3.04 -12.68 -18.58
CA ALA A 55 -1.65 -13.10 -18.51
C ALA A 55 -1.45 -14.48 -19.15
N GLU A 56 -0.20 -14.83 -19.39
CA GLU A 56 0.19 -16.21 -19.72
C GLU A 56 0.08 -17.12 -18.49
N GLU A 57 0.22 -18.44 -18.67
CA GLU A 57 0.18 -19.42 -17.55
C GLU A 57 1.21 -19.13 -16.46
N SER A 58 2.34 -18.53 -16.82
CA SER A 58 3.30 -17.91 -15.90
C SER A 58 3.52 -16.45 -16.28
N TYR A 59 3.63 -15.60 -15.28
CA TYR A 59 3.89 -14.18 -15.47
C TYR A 59 4.78 -13.63 -14.36
N LEU A 60 5.38 -12.47 -14.62
CA LEU A 60 6.17 -11.75 -13.65
C LEU A 60 5.40 -10.55 -13.13
N LEU A 61 5.62 -10.20 -11.88
CA LEU A 61 5.19 -8.90 -11.37
C LEU A 61 6.33 -8.21 -10.63
N TYR A 62 6.36 -6.90 -10.76
CA TYR A 62 7.34 -6.04 -10.11
C TYR A 62 6.67 -5.38 -8.92
N VAL A 63 7.34 -5.44 -7.77
CA VAL A 63 6.81 -4.91 -6.51
C VAL A 63 7.83 -4.01 -5.86
N CYS A 64 7.45 -2.80 -5.53
CA CYS A 64 8.25 -1.90 -4.70
C CYS A 64 7.41 -1.28 -3.59
N ALA A 65 8.07 -0.61 -2.66
CA ALA A 65 7.45 0.02 -1.51
C ALA A 65 8.16 1.34 -1.18
N ASP A 66 7.48 2.18 -0.41
CA ASP A 66 8.10 3.27 0.31
C ASP A 66 8.94 4.18 -0.60
N THR A 67 8.31 4.70 -1.66
CA THR A 67 8.97 5.61 -2.61
C THR A 67 9.24 6.98 -2.03
N HIS A 68 8.40 7.43 -1.08
CA HIS A 68 8.52 8.72 -0.40
C HIS A 68 8.87 9.87 -1.35
N ILE A 69 8.12 9.97 -2.44
CA ILE A 69 8.36 11.02 -3.44
C ILE A 69 8.29 12.41 -2.79
N ASP A 70 9.32 13.20 -3.02
CA ASP A 70 9.38 14.60 -2.63
C ASP A 70 9.78 15.48 -3.83
N ASP A 71 11.05 15.85 -3.94
CA ASP A 71 11.55 16.69 -5.04
C ASP A 71 12.00 15.87 -6.26
N SER A 72 12.37 14.62 -6.05
CA SER A 72 12.89 13.69 -7.06
C SER A 72 12.08 12.39 -7.09
N TYR A 73 12.03 11.72 -8.24
CA TYR A 73 11.39 10.43 -8.45
C TYR A 73 12.14 9.58 -9.50
N ASN A 74 13.47 9.68 -9.52
CA ASN A 74 14.30 8.93 -10.47
C ASN A 74 14.23 7.43 -10.23
N ASN A 75 14.26 7.00 -8.96
CA ASN A 75 14.16 5.59 -8.60
C ASN A 75 12.81 5.00 -9.01
N LEU A 76 11.72 5.73 -8.80
CA LEU A 76 10.40 5.32 -9.28
C LEU A 76 10.38 5.17 -10.81
N ARG A 77 10.94 6.11 -11.55
CA ARG A 77 11.03 6.04 -13.01
C ARG A 77 11.90 4.88 -13.49
N GLU A 78 13.01 4.63 -12.83
CA GLU A 78 13.87 3.48 -13.13
C GLU A 78 13.13 2.16 -12.91
N PHE A 79 12.46 2.02 -11.77
CA PHE A 79 11.61 0.87 -11.46
C PHE A 79 10.52 0.65 -12.52
N THR A 80 9.74 1.69 -12.82
CA THR A 80 8.64 1.60 -13.80
C THR A 80 9.16 1.31 -15.21
N THR A 81 10.33 1.85 -15.57
CA THR A 81 10.98 1.59 -16.86
C THR A 81 11.41 0.13 -16.96
N ARG A 82 12.06 -0.43 -15.93
CA ARG A 82 12.47 -1.84 -15.92
C ARG A 82 11.27 -2.77 -16.00
N MET A 83 10.23 -2.51 -15.23
CA MET A 83 8.99 -3.28 -15.25
C MET A 83 8.37 -3.30 -16.64
N ARG A 84 8.21 -2.14 -17.27
CA ARG A 84 7.51 -2.01 -18.57
C ARG A 84 8.31 -2.49 -19.77
N ASN A 85 9.62 -2.56 -19.62
CA ASN A 85 10.50 -3.18 -20.63
C ASN A 85 10.46 -4.71 -20.57
N ASN A 86 9.82 -5.29 -19.55
CA ASN A 86 9.66 -6.72 -19.44
C ASN A 86 8.26 -7.15 -19.95
N PRO A 87 8.16 -7.81 -21.12
CA PRO A 87 6.87 -8.19 -21.70
C PRO A 87 6.11 -9.26 -20.89
N GLU A 88 6.80 -9.96 -19.98
CA GLU A 88 6.18 -10.94 -19.08
C GLU A 88 5.53 -10.31 -17.84
N ALA A 89 5.67 -8.98 -17.67
CA ALA A 89 5.11 -8.23 -16.54
C ALA A 89 3.82 -7.50 -16.94
N PRO A 90 2.64 -8.08 -16.72
CA PRO A 90 1.37 -7.46 -17.11
C PRO A 90 0.98 -6.28 -16.22
N PHE A 91 1.55 -6.16 -15.02
CA PHE A 91 1.31 -5.05 -14.07
C PHE A 91 2.43 -4.93 -13.05
N GLY A 92 2.38 -3.84 -12.27
CA GLY A 92 3.24 -3.62 -11.11
C GLY A 92 2.44 -3.30 -9.84
N ILE A 93 3.12 -3.39 -8.69
CA ILE A 93 2.55 -3.10 -7.37
C ILE A 93 3.44 -2.11 -6.62
N MET A 94 2.78 -1.12 -6.00
CA MET A 94 3.36 -0.17 -5.07
C MET A 94 2.74 -0.37 -3.70
N LEU A 95 3.53 -0.74 -2.68
CA LEU A 95 3.05 -1.14 -1.36
C LEU A 95 2.91 0.03 -0.36
N GLY A 96 2.53 1.21 -0.84
CA GLY A 96 2.24 2.35 0.01
C GLY A 96 3.43 3.26 0.28
N ASP A 97 3.18 4.32 1.05
CA ASP A 97 4.09 5.43 1.29
C ASP A 97 4.66 5.98 -0.03
N CYS A 98 3.70 6.28 -0.93
CA CYS A 98 4.01 6.78 -2.26
C CYS A 98 4.64 8.17 -2.21
N ILE A 99 4.24 8.98 -1.22
CA ILE A 99 4.64 10.39 -1.10
C ILE A 99 4.92 10.76 0.35
N ASP A 100 5.78 11.76 0.57
CA ASP A 100 6.01 12.38 1.87
C ASP A 100 5.09 13.59 2.12
N ARG A 101 4.62 14.24 1.05
CA ARG A 101 3.81 15.45 1.13
C ARG A 101 2.70 15.41 0.09
N ARG A 102 1.49 15.70 0.51
CA ARG A 102 0.29 15.67 -0.34
C ARG A 102 0.42 16.43 -1.67
N ASN A 103 1.15 17.53 -1.70
CA ASN A 103 1.33 18.36 -2.90
C ASN A 103 2.24 17.73 -3.97
N VAL A 104 2.91 16.61 -3.68
CA VAL A 104 3.75 15.89 -4.64
C VAL A 104 3.07 14.67 -5.26
N LEU A 105 1.85 14.32 -4.85
CA LEU A 105 1.08 13.22 -5.44
C LEU A 105 0.98 13.29 -6.99
N PRO A 106 0.82 14.47 -7.62
CA PRO A 106 0.87 14.56 -9.09
C PRO A 106 2.19 14.09 -9.70
N ARG A 107 3.32 14.22 -8.98
CA ARG A 107 4.63 13.71 -9.46
C ARG A 107 4.70 12.18 -9.37
N TYR A 108 4.12 11.61 -8.33
CA TYR A 108 3.98 10.17 -8.24
C TYR A 108 3.18 9.63 -9.42
N LEU A 109 2.03 10.23 -9.72
CA LEU A 109 1.22 9.86 -10.88
C LEU A 109 1.98 10.02 -12.19
N GLU A 110 2.70 11.11 -12.38
CA GLU A 110 3.56 11.30 -13.55
C GLU A 110 4.59 10.16 -13.68
N GLY A 111 5.20 9.73 -12.57
CA GLY A 111 6.18 8.64 -12.55
C GLY A 111 5.59 7.27 -12.87
N ILE A 112 4.33 7.01 -12.51
CA ILE A 112 3.67 5.72 -12.77
C ILE A 112 2.84 5.69 -14.04
N GLU A 113 2.45 6.82 -14.61
CA GLU A 113 1.58 6.89 -15.79
C GLU A 113 2.32 7.19 -17.08
N HIS A 114 3.46 7.87 -17.00
CA HIS A 114 4.17 8.38 -18.18
C HIS A 114 5.66 8.00 -18.18
N ASP A 115 6.19 7.80 -19.38
CA ASP A 115 7.63 7.64 -19.58
C ASP A 115 8.38 8.98 -19.51
N ALA A 116 9.72 8.93 -19.71
CA ALA A 116 10.57 10.13 -19.71
C ALA A 116 10.23 11.14 -20.82
N GLU A 117 9.49 10.72 -21.84
CA GLU A 117 9.05 11.52 -22.98
C GLU A 117 7.58 11.95 -22.87
N SER A 118 6.99 11.76 -21.67
CA SER A 118 5.58 12.04 -21.34
C SER A 118 4.57 11.27 -22.21
N GLN A 119 4.97 10.06 -22.65
CA GLN A 119 4.03 9.16 -23.31
C GLN A 119 3.33 8.28 -22.27
N PRO A 120 2.02 8.08 -22.39
CA PRO A 120 1.28 7.25 -21.42
C PRO A 120 1.71 5.78 -21.52
N TYR A 121 1.81 5.15 -20.36
CA TYR A 121 2.03 3.73 -20.27
C TYR A 121 0.72 2.94 -20.35
N ASN A 122 0.79 1.72 -20.88
CA ASN A 122 -0.35 0.81 -20.93
C ASN A 122 -0.33 -0.24 -19.79
N THR A 123 0.82 -0.43 -19.14
CA THR A 123 0.97 -1.40 -18.04
C THR A 123 0.55 -0.75 -16.73
N PRO A 124 -0.51 -1.22 -16.06
CA PRO A 124 -1.00 -0.60 -14.84
C PRO A 124 -0.07 -0.85 -13.65
N ILE A 125 -0.11 0.07 -12.69
CA ILE A 125 0.46 -0.10 -11.35
C ILE A 125 -0.66 0.01 -10.33
N PHE A 126 -0.78 -1.00 -9.47
CA PHE A 126 -1.74 -1.03 -8.37
C PHE A 126 -1.07 -0.50 -7.10
N SER A 127 -1.62 0.59 -6.56
CA SER A 127 -1.06 1.28 -5.39
C SER A 127 -1.83 0.93 -4.13
N VAL A 128 -1.11 0.55 -3.09
CA VAL A 128 -1.61 0.37 -1.72
C VAL A 128 -1.52 1.71 -0.99
N LEU A 129 -2.42 1.97 -0.07
CA LEU A 129 -2.37 3.15 0.79
C LEU A 129 -1.35 2.94 1.92
N GLY A 130 -0.38 3.84 2.07
CA GLY A 130 0.56 3.91 3.17
C GLY A 130 0.19 4.98 4.22
N ASN A 131 0.90 4.99 5.34
CA ASN A 131 0.60 5.96 6.40
C ASN A 131 1.05 7.39 6.05
N HIS A 132 2.12 7.57 5.29
CA HIS A 132 2.54 8.89 4.80
C HIS A 132 1.54 9.46 3.78
N ASP A 133 0.89 8.62 3.00
CA ASP A 133 -0.14 9.04 2.04
C ASP A 133 -1.38 9.67 2.73
N LEU A 134 -1.56 9.40 4.04
CA LEU A 134 -2.64 9.98 4.86
C LEU A 134 -2.28 11.31 5.51
N PHE A 135 -1.01 11.72 5.51
CA PHE A 135 -0.60 12.95 6.16
C PHE A 135 -1.27 14.17 5.53
N PHE A 136 -1.61 15.15 6.38
CA PHE A 136 -2.20 16.41 5.95
C PHE A 136 -3.52 16.27 5.16
N SER A 137 -4.43 15.40 5.64
CA SER A 137 -5.68 15.06 4.94
C SER A 137 -5.43 14.43 3.56
N GLY A 138 -4.42 13.57 3.46
CA GLY A 138 -4.01 12.93 2.21
C GLY A 138 -5.05 12.01 1.60
N TRP A 139 -5.96 11.44 2.43
CA TRP A 139 -6.99 10.52 1.94
C TRP A 139 -7.85 11.10 0.80
N GLU A 140 -8.32 12.34 0.94
CA GLU A 140 -9.14 12.98 -0.09
C GLU A 140 -8.42 13.04 -1.45
N ASN A 141 -7.10 13.32 -1.44
CA ASN A 141 -6.30 13.32 -2.67
C ASN A 141 -6.01 11.90 -3.17
N PHE A 142 -5.73 10.96 -2.25
CA PHE A 142 -5.44 9.58 -2.63
C PHE A 142 -6.66 8.96 -3.33
N VAL A 143 -7.84 9.06 -2.72
CA VAL A 143 -9.06 8.49 -3.30
C VAL A 143 -9.46 9.14 -4.62
N GLU A 144 -9.25 10.45 -4.78
CA GLU A 144 -9.56 11.18 -6.02
C GLU A 144 -8.60 10.82 -7.17
N LEU A 145 -7.30 10.69 -6.88
CA LEU A 145 -6.26 10.60 -7.91
C LEU A 145 -5.75 9.19 -8.14
N ILE A 146 -5.77 8.33 -7.13
CA ILE A 146 -5.32 6.94 -7.22
C ILE A 146 -6.52 5.98 -7.19
N GLY A 147 -7.44 6.17 -6.24
CA GLY A 147 -8.64 5.35 -6.13
C GLY A 147 -8.85 4.74 -4.75
N PRO A 148 -9.56 3.60 -4.65
CA PRO A 148 -9.90 2.96 -3.40
C PRO A 148 -8.66 2.44 -2.67
N SER A 149 -8.69 2.41 -1.32
CA SER A 149 -7.64 1.79 -0.49
C SER A 149 -7.87 0.30 -0.25
N VAL A 150 -9.13 -0.14 -0.35
CA VAL A 150 -9.52 -1.56 -0.24
C VAL A 150 -10.16 -1.99 -1.54
N TYR A 151 -9.57 -2.96 -2.18
CA TYR A 151 -10.06 -3.50 -3.45
C TYR A 151 -9.44 -4.86 -3.72
N TRP A 152 -9.94 -5.54 -4.76
CA TRP A 152 -9.28 -6.71 -5.33
C TRP A 152 -9.29 -6.69 -6.85
N PHE A 153 -8.40 -7.45 -7.45
CA PHE A 153 -8.37 -7.68 -8.88
C PHE A 153 -7.98 -9.13 -9.19
N GLU A 154 -8.24 -9.53 -10.39
CA GLU A 154 -7.99 -10.89 -10.86
C GLU A 154 -6.98 -10.90 -11.99
N VAL A 155 -6.13 -11.91 -12.00
CA VAL A 155 -5.25 -12.22 -13.14
C VAL A 155 -5.75 -13.51 -13.77
N GLU A 156 -6.22 -13.42 -15.00
CA GLU A 156 -6.74 -14.54 -15.77
C GLU A 156 -5.63 -15.15 -16.64
N TYR A 157 -5.47 -16.47 -16.56
CA TYR A 157 -4.51 -17.21 -17.38
C TYR A 157 -5.13 -18.52 -17.86
N GLY A 158 -5.07 -18.79 -19.16
CA GLY A 158 -5.64 -20.02 -19.72
C GLY A 158 -7.08 -20.26 -19.25
N SER A 159 -7.28 -21.21 -18.31
CA SER A 159 -8.58 -21.52 -17.72
C SER A 159 -8.66 -21.21 -16.22
N GLY A 160 -7.61 -20.62 -15.63
CA GLY A 160 -7.50 -20.34 -14.21
C GLY A 160 -7.43 -18.85 -13.89
N ARG A 161 -7.42 -18.55 -12.58
CA ARG A 161 -7.32 -17.17 -12.08
C ARG A 161 -6.49 -17.11 -10.81
N ASP A 162 -5.75 -16.01 -10.65
CA ASP A 162 -5.09 -15.62 -9.41
C ASP A 162 -5.78 -14.42 -8.81
N LEU A 163 -5.82 -14.34 -7.49
CA LEU A 163 -6.49 -13.31 -6.71
C LEU A 163 -5.47 -12.38 -6.04
N TYR A 164 -5.67 -11.09 -6.19
CA TYR A 164 -4.94 -10.04 -5.50
C TYR A 164 -5.90 -9.22 -4.66
N ILE A 165 -5.64 -9.11 -3.37
CA ILE A 165 -6.45 -8.35 -2.41
C ILE A 165 -5.61 -7.24 -1.80
N THR A 166 -6.07 -6.00 -1.93
CA THR A 166 -5.45 -4.83 -1.31
C THR A 166 -6.21 -4.46 -0.05
N LEU A 167 -5.48 -4.29 1.05
CA LEU A 167 -6.03 -3.93 2.36
C LEU A 167 -5.51 -2.57 2.83
N ASP A 168 -6.40 -1.77 3.39
CA ASP A 168 -6.06 -0.52 4.07
C ASP A 168 -5.56 -0.81 5.48
N SER A 169 -4.26 -0.81 5.64
CA SER A 169 -3.58 -0.96 6.93
C SER A 169 -2.81 0.29 7.35
N ALA A 170 -2.97 1.39 6.62
CA ALA A 170 -2.20 2.62 6.78
C ALA A 170 -2.28 3.25 8.18
N SER A 171 -3.35 2.97 8.93
CA SER A 171 -3.53 3.45 10.31
C SER A 171 -3.09 2.43 11.37
N GLY A 172 -2.38 1.36 11.00
CA GLY A 172 -1.96 0.30 11.92
C GLY A 172 -3.08 -0.64 12.36
N THR A 173 -4.20 -0.66 11.65
CA THR A 173 -5.36 -1.54 11.89
C THR A 173 -6.17 -1.69 10.61
N LEU A 174 -6.84 -2.82 10.43
CA LEU A 174 -7.89 -3.00 9.42
C LEU A 174 -9.26 -2.55 9.94
N ASP A 175 -9.39 -2.38 11.26
CA ASP A 175 -10.64 -2.13 11.95
C ASP A 175 -11.72 -3.20 11.67
N LYS A 176 -12.89 -3.04 12.26
CA LYS A 176 -13.89 -4.10 12.31
C LYS A 176 -14.52 -4.42 10.95
N GLN A 177 -14.94 -3.40 10.22
CA GLN A 177 -15.71 -3.62 8.98
C GLN A 177 -14.87 -4.29 7.89
N GLN A 178 -13.63 -3.86 7.74
CA GLN A 178 -12.70 -4.46 6.78
C GLN A 178 -12.34 -5.89 7.16
N MET A 179 -12.13 -6.18 8.47
CA MET A 179 -11.87 -7.54 8.94
C MET A 179 -13.05 -8.48 8.71
N GLU A 180 -14.28 -8.06 8.99
CA GLU A 180 -15.49 -8.85 8.75
C GLU A 180 -15.68 -9.12 7.25
N TRP A 181 -15.47 -8.11 6.40
CA TRP A 181 -15.51 -8.27 4.95
C TRP A 181 -14.44 -9.23 4.45
N LEU A 182 -13.20 -9.12 4.94
CA LEU A 182 -12.09 -9.96 4.52
C LEU A 182 -12.34 -11.44 4.86
N GLU A 183 -12.87 -11.74 6.06
CA GLU A 183 -13.23 -13.10 6.45
C GLU A 183 -14.34 -13.68 5.56
N GLU A 184 -15.38 -12.90 5.29
CA GLU A 184 -16.46 -13.31 4.40
C GLU A 184 -15.96 -13.52 2.97
N PHE A 185 -15.17 -12.59 2.46
CA PHE A 185 -14.62 -12.62 1.10
C PHE A 185 -13.72 -13.86 0.91
N LEU A 186 -12.77 -14.11 1.83
CA LEU A 186 -11.91 -15.30 1.75
C LEU A 186 -12.71 -16.59 1.87
N THR A 187 -13.75 -16.61 2.69
CA THR A 187 -14.62 -17.80 2.86
C THR A 187 -15.37 -18.14 1.57
N THR A 188 -15.86 -17.13 0.84
CA THR A 188 -16.74 -17.33 -0.32
C THR A 188 -15.96 -17.39 -1.63
N GLU A 189 -14.87 -16.64 -1.76
CA GLU A 189 -14.20 -16.42 -3.03
C GLU A 189 -12.89 -17.22 -3.19
N ARG A 190 -12.09 -17.38 -2.10
CA ARG A 190 -10.72 -17.90 -2.17
C ARG A 190 -10.57 -19.22 -2.94
N ALA A 191 -11.51 -20.12 -2.79
CA ALA A 191 -11.44 -21.45 -3.43
C ALA A 191 -11.55 -21.42 -4.97
N LYS A 192 -11.89 -20.30 -5.57
CA LYS A 192 -12.01 -20.11 -7.02
C LYS A 192 -10.67 -19.80 -7.71
N TYR A 193 -9.62 -19.57 -6.95
CA TYR A 193 -8.33 -19.06 -7.43
C TYR A 193 -7.18 -20.01 -7.12
N ARG A 194 -6.21 -20.08 -8.02
CA ARG A 194 -4.96 -20.83 -7.86
C ARG A 194 -4.15 -20.23 -6.70
N HIS A 195 -3.79 -18.98 -6.82
CA HIS A 195 -3.07 -18.23 -5.80
C HIS A 195 -3.92 -17.10 -5.24
N CYS A 196 -3.64 -16.72 -3.99
CA CYS A 196 -4.17 -15.54 -3.33
C CYS A 196 -3.00 -14.76 -2.76
N ILE A 197 -2.80 -13.55 -3.25
CA ILE A 197 -1.76 -12.65 -2.82
C ILE A 197 -2.41 -11.44 -2.17
N VAL A 198 -2.05 -11.17 -0.92
CA VAL A 198 -2.56 -10.04 -0.15
C VAL A 198 -1.51 -8.94 -0.13
N LEU A 199 -1.96 -7.72 -0.39
CA LEU A 199 -1.17 -6.50 -0.48
C LEU A 199 -1.60 -5.55 0.63
N LYS A 200 -0.66 -5.11 1.46
CA LYS A 200 -0.92 -4.15 2.53
C LYS A 200 0.36 -3.37 2.82
N HIS A 201 0.27 -2.29 3.55
CA HIS A 201 1.44 -1.45 3.83
C HIS A 201 2.13 -1.82 5.15
N THR A 202 1.44 -1.65 6.30
CA THR A 202 2.06 -1.81 7.62
C THR A 202 2.43 -3.24 7.94
N ASN A 203 3.50 -3.41 8.72
CA ASN A 203 4.00 -4.73 9.09
C ASN A 203 3.08 -5.46 10.07
N LEU A 204 2.93 -6.78 9.91
CA LEU A 204 2.24 -7.68 10.84
C LEU A 204 3.14 -8.19 11.97
N PHE A 205 4.45 -8.07 11.81
CA PHE A 205 5.45 -8.51 12.78
C PHE A 205 6.09 -7.31 13.43
N TYR A 206 6.43 -7.42 14.73
CA TYR A 206 7.29 -6.43 15.38
C TYR A 206 8.73 -6.75 15.01
N PRO A 207 9.46 -5.86 14.34
CA PRO A 207 10.89 -6.06 14.14
C PRO A 207 11.60 -6.04 15.49
N ASP A 208 12.49 -7.01 15.73
CA ASP A 208 13.27 -7.14 16.98
C ASP A 208 14.10 -5.90 17.34
N ASN A 209 14.32 -5.00 16.38
CA ASN A 209 15.11 -3.78 16.52
C ASN A 209 14.33 -2.51 16.15
N SER A 210 13.00 -2.52 16.17
CA SER A 210 12.23 -1.38 15.69
C SER A 210 12.52 -0.10 16.46
N GLN A 211 13.23 0.81 15.83
CA GLN A 211 13.24 2.22 16.19
C GLN A 211 11.93 2.93 15.76
N HIS A 212 11.10 2.21 15.01
CA HIS A 212 9.83 2.66 14.46
C HIS A 212 8.69 2.04 15.27
N THR A 213 8.25 2.74 16.30
CA THR A 213 7.15 2.30 17.17
C THR A 213 5.78 2.80 16.71
N SER A 214 5.72 3.51 15.60
CA SER A 214 4.49 4.14 15.13
C SER A 214 3.94 3.42 13.90
N GLY A 215 2.72 2.93 14.01
CA GLY A 215 1.92 2.52 12.88
C GLY A 215 1.87 1.03 12.54
N ASN A 216 2.64 0.17 13.22
CA ASN A 216 2.50 -1.28 13.04
C ASN A 216 1.22 -1.81 13.69
N MET A 217 0.72 -2.91 13.18
CA MET A 217 -0.51 -3.53 13.68
C MET A 217 -0.32 -4.08 15.10
N THR A 218 -1.39 -4.13 15.88
CA THR A 218 -1.34 -4.74 17.23
C THR A 218 -1.10 -6.24 17.13
N LEU A 219 -0.47 -6.83 18.15
CA LEU A 219 -0.23 -8.28 18.19
C LEU A 219 -1.53 -9.09 18.15
N GLU A 220 -2.57 -8.60 18.80
CA GLU A 220 -3.88 -9.23 18.84
C GLU A 220 -4.51 -9.29 17.45
N GLU A 221 -4.49 -8.19 16.72
CA GLU A 221 -5.04 -8.11 15.37
C GLU A 221 -4.20 -8.92 14.37
N SER A 222 -2.86 -8.82 14.48
CA SER A 222 -1.94 -9.63 13.67
C SER A 222 -2.19 -11.13 13.87
N ALA A 223 -2.44 -11.58 15.10
CA ALA A 223 -2.74 -12.99 15.37
C ALA A 223 -4.03 -13.46 14.69
N VAL A 224 -5.08 -12.62 14.68
CA VAL A 224 -6.34 -12.90 13.96
C VAL A 224 -6.09 -12.99 12.44
N ILE A 225 -5.30 -12.07 11.88
CA ILE A 225 -4.97 -12.06 10.46
C ILE A 225 -4.14 -13.31 10.08
N PHE A 226 -3.16 -13.70 10.90
CA PHE A 226 -2.37 -14.94 10.68
C PHE A 226 -3.26 -16.18 10.65
N GLU A 227 -4.21 -16.29 11.59
CA GLU A 227 -5.15 -17.40 11.62
C GLU A 227 -6.04 -17.40 10.37
N LEU A 228 -6.57 -16.25 10.00
CA LEU A 228 -7.43 -16.07 8.83
C LEU A 228 -6.69 -16.45 7.52
N PHE A 229 -5.49 -15.94 7.32
CA PHE A 229 -4.70 -16.22 6.13
C PHE A 229 -4.29 -17.70 6.04
N SER A 230 -3.88 -18.30 7.16
CA SER A 230 -3.56 -19.71 7.24
C SER A 230 -4.78 -20.59 6.94
N LYS A 231 -5.93 -20.31 7.55
CA LYS A 231 -7.21 -21.03 7.35
C LYS A 231 -7.64 -21.05 5.87
N HIS A 232 -7.43 -19.94 5.18
CA HIS A 232 -7.85 -19.78 3.79
C HIS A 232 -6.73 -20.00 2.76
N ASN A 233 -5.57 -20.49 3.17
CA ASN A 233 -4.43 -20.76 2.28
C ASN A 233 -4.09 -19.53 1.41
N VAL A 234 -3.91 -18.36 2.04
CA VAL A 234 -3.27 -17.22 1.39
C VAL A 234 -1.86 -17.64 1.00
N THR A 235 -1.45 -17.37 -0.23
CA THR A 235 -0.16 -17.82 -0.76
C THR A 235 0.99 -16.93 -0.28
N LEU A 236 0.77 -15.62 -0.36
CA LEU A 236 1.77 -14.60 -0.06
C LEU A 236 1.09 -13.34 0.49
N CYS A 237 1.67 -12.72 1.51
CA CYS A 237 1.33 -11.40 1.99
C CYS A 237 2.52 -10.46 1.78
N LEU A 238 2.35 -9.43 0.96
CA LEU A 238 3.36 -8.42 0.68
C LEU A 238 3.10 -7.16 1.52
N GLN A 239 4.16 -6.63 2.11
CA GLN A 239 4.13 -5.50 3.03
C GLN A 239 5.29 -4.54 2.74
N GLY A 240 5.16 -3.26 3.11
CA GLY A 240 6.19 -2.23 3.07
C GLY A 240 6.52 -1.72 4.47
N HIS A 241 6.62 -0.39 4.63
CA HIS A 241 6.67 0.38 5.87
C HIS A 241 8.01 0.40 6.61
N ASP A 242 8.69 -0.73 6.77
CA ASP A 242 9.90 -0.81 7.61
C ASP A 242 11.19 -0.42 6.86
N HIS A 243 11.10 -0.18 5.55
CA HIS A 243 12.22 0.16 4.65
C HIS A 243 13.36 -0.86 4.65
N THR A 244 13.11 -2.05 5.17
CA THR A 244 14.05 -3.18 5.23
C THR A 244 13.38 -4.43 4.72
N ARG A 245 14.12 -5.28 4.03
CA ARG A 245 13.57 -6.55 3.57
C ARG A 245 13.52 -7.57 4.69
N GLU A 246 12.42 -8.29 4.75
CA GLU A 246 12.26 -9.44 5.63
C GLU A 246 11.41 -10.51 4.92
N ASP A 247 11.69 -11.77 5.21
CA ASP A 247 10.98 -12.91 4.63
C ASP A 247 10.71 -13.94 5.72
N LEU A 248 9.43 -14.21 5.96
CA LEU A 248 8.96 -15.08 7.01
C LEU A 248 7.93 -16.05 6.46
N THR A 249 7.90 -17.27 7.00
CA THR A 249 6.81 -18.22 6.75
C THR A 249 6.15 -18.59 8.07
N PHE A 250 4.86 -18.35 8.16
CA PHE A 250 4.08 -18.67 9.33
C PHE A 250 2.71 -19.24 8.93
N GLY A 251 2.27 -20.32 9.57
CA GLY A 251 0.98 -20.94 9.26
C GLY A 251 0.81 -21.44 7.82
N GLY A 252 1.91 -21.69 7.09
CA GLY A 252 1.90 -22.07 5.69
C GLY A 252 1.78 -20.88 4.70
N VAL A 253 1.73 -19.65 5.20
CA VAL A 253 1.69 -18.41 4.42
C VAL A 253 3.08 -17.77 4.43
N ARG A 254 3.52 -17.26 3.29
CA ARG A 254 4.73 -16.43 3.20
C ARG A 254 4.37 -14.97 3.43
N TYR A 255 5.19 -14.29 4.21
CA TYR A 255 5.08 -12.86 4.52
C TYR A 255 6.38 -12.19 4.13
N THR A 256 6.32 -11.22 3.27
CA THR A 256 7.50 -10.53 2.76
C THR A 256 7.34 -9.04 2.99
N ILE A 257 8.29 -8.44 3.69
CA ILE A 257 8.42 -7.00 3.82
C ILE A 257 9.39 -6.55 2.74
N VAL A 258 8.92 -5.67 1.88
CA VAL A 258 9.70 -5.14 0.76
C VAL A 258 10.43 -3.89 1.23
N GLY A 259 11.70 -3.81 0.91
CA GLY A 259 12.51 -2.62 1.20
C GLY A 259 12.06 -1.39 0.41
N THR A 260 12.76 -0.30 0.61
CA THR A 260 12.40 0.99 0.03
C THR A 260 13.10 1.26 -1.30
N ILE A 261 12.45 1.99 -2.19
CA ILE A 261 13.07 2.57 -3.39
C ILE A 261 13.20 4.11 -3.33
N ARG A 262 13.07 4.71 -2.14
CA ARG A 262 13.23 6.17 -2.00
C ARG A 262 14.61 6.63 -2.47
N GLU A 263 14.71 7.91 -2.89
CA GLU A 263 15.93 8.47 -3.51
C GLU A 263 17.17 8.45 -2.58
N GLU A 264 16.98 8.55 -1.27
CA GLU A 264 18.06 8.59 -0.27
C GLU A 264 18.52 7.20 0.19
N ALA A 265 17.89 6.14 -0.28
CA ALA A 265 18.29 4.78 0.08
C ALA A 265 19.69 4.46 -0.47
N GLU A 266 20.56 3.90 0.39
CA GLU A 266 21.90 3.47 -0.06
C GLU A 266 21.82 2.35 -1.10
N GLN A 267 20.84 1.49 -0.99
CA GLN A 267 20.56 0.37 -1.89
C GLN A 267 19.04 0.27 -2.10
N PRO A 268 18.47 1.08 -3.00
CA PRO A 268 17.06 0.98 -3.31
C PRO A 268 16.77 -0.39 -3.93
N GLU A 269 15.79 -1.10 -3.34
CA GLU A 269 15.51 -2.49 -3.70
C GLU A 269 14.03 -2.75 -3.98
N TYR A 270 13.77 -3.71 -4.85
CA TYR A 270 12.44 -4.14 -5.24
C TYR A 270 12.39 -5.66 -5.47
N LEU A 271 11.19 -6.22 -5.54
CA LEU A 271 10.97 -7.63 -5.87
C LEU A 271 10.56 -7.81 -7.32
N VAL A 272 11.05 -8.88 -7.93
CA VAL A 272 10.46 -9.49 -9.11
C VAL A 272 9.89 -10.84 -8.71
N ILE A 273 8.59 -11.02 -8.86
CA ILE A 273 7.86 -12.22 -8.43
C ILE A 273 7.43 -12.98 -9.67
N SER A 274 7.74 -14.28 -9.71
CA SER A 274 7.26 -15.22 -10.71
C SER A 274 6.07 -15.99 -10.17
N VAL A 275 4.95 -15.94 -10.87
CA VAL A 275 3.72 -16.63 -10.53
C VAL A 275 3.43 -17.69 -11.59
N SER A 276 3.25 -18.94 -11.16
CA SER A 276 3.02 -20.08 -12.06
C SER A 276 2.27 -21.19 -11.33
N ASP A 277 1.95 -22.28 -12.04
CA ASP A 277 1.36 -23.49 -11.43
C ASP A 277 2.30 -24.16 -10.42
N SER A 278 3.61 -23.98 -10.55
CA SER A 278 4.58 -24.51 -9.59
C SER A 278 4.64 -23.73 -8.27
N GLY A 279 4.06 -22.52 -8.23
CA GLY A 279 4.02 -21.67 -7.05
C GLY A 279 4.31 -20.20 -7.35
N VAL A 280 4.56 -19.47 -6.28
CA VAL A 280 4.94 -18.05 -6.28
C VAL A 280 6.36 -17.96 -5.74
N GLU A 281 7.31 -17.59 -6.58
CA GLU A 281 8.72 -17.41 -6.24
C GLU A 281 9.15 -15.97 -6.52
N TYR A 282 10.19 -15.47 -5.84
CA TYR A 282 10.65 -14.10 -6.06
C TYR A 282 12.16 -13.94 -5.87
N GLU A 283 12.66 -12.89 -6.51
CA GLU A 283 14.04 -12.45 -6.43
C GLU A 283 14.12 -10.99 -6.00
N TRP A 284 15.10 -10.68 -5.15
CA TRP A 284 15.43 -9.32 -4.76
C TRP A 284 16.32 -8.67 -5.82
N ASN A 285 15.95 -7.47 -6.23
CA ASN A 285 16.68 -6.69 -7.21
C ASN A 285 16.98 -5.29 -6.67
N TYR A 286 17.98 -4.65 -7.22
CA TYR A 286 18.40 -3.28 -6.87
C TYR A 286 18.27 -2.37 -8.09
N LEU A 287 17.92 -1.09 -7.82
CA LEU A 287 17.88 -0.04 -8.86
C LEU A 287 19.27 0.45 -9.22
#